data_89ee5e9a5fb181e8d854b0a0546ab695
#
_entry.id   89ee5e9a5fb181e8d854b0a0546ab695
#
_cell.length_a   1.000
_cell.length_b   1.000
_cell.length_c   1.000
_cell.angle_alpha   90.00
_cell.angle_beta   90.00
_cell.angle_gamma   90.00
#
_symmetry.space_group_name_H-M   'P 1'
#
loop_
_entity.id
_entity.type
_entity.pdbx_description
1 polymer ?
#
loop_
_entity_poly.entity_id
_entity_poly.type
_entity_poly.pdbx_seq_one_letter_code
_entity_poly.pdbx_strand_id
1 'polypeptide(L)'
;MPNETDFTRQLIKGKIVEMLFEMMMREMNRVTVLRAGYEYTHPELAQYQQLLQSKGREVLKFFEHNPDFILFKKDKSSLYLVEVKYRHELDPERVREIAEEELKQSDHIWLFLATPNGFFFSQCKDIVRTGAIQPLSPEWVSPEIQRGYLGLLKEFIH
;
A
#
# COMPACT_ATOMS: atom_id res chain seq x y z
N MET A 1 5.42 25.84 11.80
CA MET A 1 4.17 25.19 11.35
C MET A 1 4.16 25.07 9.83
N PRO A 2 3.85 23.90 9.29
CA PRO A 2 3.67 23.81 7.85
C PRO A 2 2.47 24.67 7.44
N ASN A 3 2.61 25.41 6.35
CA ASN A 3 1.52 26.21 5.83
C ASN A 3 0.60 25.34 4.95
N GLU A 4 -0.52 25.91 4.51
CA GLU A 4 -1.48 25.18 3.67
C GLU A 4 -0.84 24.62 2.39
N THR A 5 0.13 25.34 1.82
CA THR A 5 0.83 24.92 0.62
C THR A 5 1.68 23.68 0.89
N ASP A 6 2.34 23.61 2.03
CA ASP A 6 3.14 22.44 2.40
C ASP A 6 2.26 21.23 2.65
N PHE A 7 1.14 21.42 3.32
CA PHE A 7 0.16 20.35 3.55
C PHE A 7 -0.36 19.80 2.21
N THR A 8 -0.74 20.70 1.31
CA THR A 8 -1.23 20.34 -0.01
C THR A 8 -0.16 19.56 -0.80
N ARG A 9 1.09 20.01 -0.73
CA ARG A 9 2.20 19.33 -1.40
C ARG A 9 2.37 17.89 -0.90
N GLN A 10 2.29 17.67 0.41
CA GLN A 10 2.39 16.33 0.99
C GLN A 10 1.20 15.45 0.56
N LEU A 11 0.02 16.04 0.49
CA LEU A 11 -1.17 15.34 0.01
C LEU A 11 -1.01 14.88 -1.45
N ILE A 12 -0.50 15.77 -2.30
CA ILE A 12 -0.26 15.46 -3.71
C ILE A 12 0.77 14.34 -3.85
N LYS A 13 1.86 14.41 -3.09
CA LYS A 13 2.88 13.34 -3.10
C LYS A 13 2.28 12.00 -2.73
N GLY A 14 1.45 11.97 -1.70
CA GLY A 14 0.75 10.75 -1.30
C GLY A 14 -0.12 10.18 -2.40
N LYS A 15 -0.88 11.04 -3.07
CA LYS A 15 -1.74 10.62 -4.17
C LYS A 15 -0.94 10.11 -5.38
N ILE A 16 0.18 10.75 -5.69
CA ILE A 16 1.05 10.29 -6.76
C ILE A 16 1.56 8.87 -6.48
N VAL A 17 2.01 8.62 -5.26
CA VAL A 17 2.52 7.29 -4.88
C VAL A 17 1.42 6.25 -4.90
N GLU A 18 0.22 6.58 -4.45
CA GLU A 18 -0.93 5.68 -4.56
C GLU A 18 -1.21 5.32 -6.01
N MET A 19 -1.19 6.29 -6.91
CA MET A 19 -1.40 6.05 -8.34
C MET A 19 -0.31 5.16 -8.92
N LEU A 20 0.95 5.41 -8.59
CA LEU A 20 2.06 4.60 -9.06
C LEU A 20 1.95 3.16 -8.59
N PHE A 21 1.61 2.95 -7.33
CA PHE A 21 1.39 1.62 -6.78
C PHE A 21 0.30 0.88 -7.56
N GLU A 22 -0.84 1.52 -7.73
CA GLU A 22 -1.96 0.91 -8.44
C GLU A 22 -1.57 0.52 -9.87
N MET A 23 -0.93 1.44 -10.59
CA MET A 23 -0.54 1.21 -11.98
C MET A 23 0.50 0.11 -12.11
N MET A 24 1.49 0.08 -11.22
CA MET A 24 2.48 -0.97 -11.16
C MET A 24 1.85 -2.35 -10.99
N MET A 25 0.95 -2.46 -10.02
CA MET A 25 0.30 -3.73 -9.71
C MET A 25 -0.62 -4.19 -10.84
N ARG A 26 -1.33 -3.25 -11.48
CA ARG A 26 -2.18 -3.56 -12.62
C ARG A 26 -1.36 -3.98 -13.83
N GLU A 27 -0.24 -3.33 -14.09
CA GLU A 27 0.66 -3.69 -15.19
C GLU A 27 1.22 -5.09 -15.03
N MET A 28 1.63 -5.47 -13.83
CA MET A 28 2.09 -6.82 -13.55
C MET A 28 0.99 -7.86 -13.69
N ASN A 29 -0.24 -7.48 -13.41
CA ASN A 29 -1.43 -8.33 -13.57
C ASN A 29 -1.32 -9.67 -12.83
N ARG A 30 -0.65 -9.69 -11.70
CA ARG A 30 -0.54 -10.89 -10.83
C ARG A 30 -1.61 -10.93 -9.76
N VAL A 31 -2.23 -9.78 -9.48
CA VAL A 31 -3.31 -9.62 -8.50
C VAL A 31 -4.39 -8.73 -9.07
N THR A 32 -5.59 -8.83 -8.50
CA THR A 32 -6.65 -7.87 -8.76
C THR A 32 -6.52 -6.75 -7.75
N VAL A 33 -6.54 -5.49 -8.20
CA VAL A 33 -6.34 -4.32 -7.37
C VAL A 33 -7.66 -3.58 -7.19
N LEU A 34 -8.04 -3.35 -5.94
CA LEU A 34 -9.20 -2.53 -5.62
C LEU A 34 -8.76 -1.36 -4.75
N ARG A 35 -9.25 -0.18 -5.10
CA ARG A 35 -9.12 0.99 -4.23
C ARG A 35 -10.11 0.85 -3.10
N ALA A 36 -9.65 1.03 -1.87
CA ALA A 36 -10.47 0.76 -0.69
C ALA A 36 -10.69 1.98 0.21
N GLY A 37 -10.29 3.17 -0.23
CA GLY A 37 -10.59 4.40 0.50
C GLY A 37 -12.10 4.60 0.64
N TYR A 38 -12.54 5.24 1.71
CA TYR A 38 -13.95 5.43 2.00
C TYR A 38 -14.72 6.15 0.87
N GLU A 39 -14.02 6.86 0.03
CA GLU A 39 -14.57 7.58 -1.13
C GLU A 39 -14.94 6.66 -2.29
N TYR A 40 -14.55 5.38 -2.20
CA TYR A 40 -14.79 4.41 -3.26
C TYR A 40 -15.73 3.32 -2.76
N THR A 41 -16.93 3.24 -3.36
CA THR A 41 -17.82 2.11 -3.17
C THR A 41 -17.69 1.23 -4.41
N HIS A 42 -17.18 0.02 -4.23
CA HIS A 42 -16.92 -0.86 -5.37
C HIS A 42 -17.99 -1.94 -5.51
N PRO A 43 -18.83 -1.87 -6.57
CA PRO A 43 -19.74 -2.97 -6.88
C PRO A 43 -19.00 -4.28 -7.11
N GLU A 44 -17.75 -4.19 -7.53
CA GLU A 44 -16.88 -5.35 -7.76
C GLU A 44 -16.66 -6.20 -6.52
N LEU A 45 -16.82 -5.63 -5.34
CA LEU A 45 -16.68 -6.37 -4.08
C LEU A 45 -17.68 -7.51 -3.96
N ALA A 46 -18.82 -7.42 -4.64
CA ALA A 46 -19.85 -8.47 -4.60
C ALA A 46 -19.31 -9.82 -5.09
N GLN A 47 -18.41 -9.81 -6.08
CA GLN A 47 -17.82 -11.05 -6.60
C GLN A 47 -16.83 -11.71 -5.63
N TYR A 48 -16.40 -10.99 -4.60
CA TYR A 48 -15.49 -11.48 -3.57
C TYR A 48 -16.20 -11.74 -2.25
N GLN A 49 -17.52 -11.75 -2.25
CA GLN A 49 -18.33 -11.83 -1.02
C GLN A 49 -17.98 -13.05 -0.15
N GLN A 50 -17.77 -14.21 -0.76
CA GLN A 50 -17.41 -15.41 -0.02
C GLN A 50 -16.07 -15.27 0.68
N LEU A 51 -15.08 -14.68 0.00
CA LEU A 51 -13.78 -14.45 0.58
C LEU A 51 -13.85 -13.44 1.73
N LEU A 52 -14.63 -12.38 1.56
CA LEU A 52 -14.86 -11.37 2.58
C LEU A 52 -15.54 -11.97 3.81
N GLN A 53 -16.55 -12.84 3.61
CA GLN A 53 -17.22 -13.53 4.70
C GLN A 53 -16.31 -14.50 5.42
N SER A 54 -15.43 -15.23 4.70
CA SER A 54 -14.52 -16.19 5.30
C SER A 54 -13.46 -15.53 6.18
N LYS A 55 -13.09 -14.29 5.88
CA LYS A 55 -12.15 -13.50 6.69
C LYS A 55 -12.83 -12.77 7.85
N GLY A 56 -14.18 -12.80 7.89
CA GLY A 56 -14.97 -12.37 9.01
C GLY A 56 -14.96 -10.89 9.30
N ARG A 57 -15.15 -10.58 10.59
CA ARG A 57 -15.26 -9.20 11.07
C ARG A 57 -14.01 -8.37 10.86
N GLU A 58 -12.85 -8.99 10.74
CA GLU A 58 -11.59 -8.27 10.53
C GLU A 58 -11.61 -7.47 9.24
N VAL A 59 -12.11 -8.06 8.15
CA VAL A 59 -12.19 -7.37 6.87
C VAL A 59 -13.22 -6.27 6.92
N LEU A 60 -14.37 -6.50 7.57
CA LEU A 60 -15.39 -5.48 7.74
C LEU A 60 -14.87 -4.29 8.56
N LYS A 61 -14.13 -4.55 9.65
CA LYS A 61 -13.45 -3.50 10.41
C LYS A 61 -12.50 -2.71 9.53
N PHE A 62 -11.87 -3.39 8.61
CA PHE A 62 -10.90 -2.80 7.71
C PHE A 62 -11.54 -1.76 6.80
N PHE A 63 -12.74 -2.02 6.30
CA PHE A 63 -13.48 -1.03 5.51
C PHE A 63 -13.81 0.21 6.32
N GLU A 64 -13.98 0.08 7.61
CA GLU A 64 -14.21 1.23 8.51
C GLU A 64 -12.97 2.08 8.68
N HIS A 65 -11.76 1.50 8.58
CA HIS A 65 -10.49 2.19 8.76
C HIS A 65 -9.78 2.53 7.45
N ASN A 66 -10.38 2.17 6.31
CA ASN A 66 -9.96 2.62 4.97
C ASN A 66 -8.50 2.38 4.61
N PRO A 67 -8.08 1.12 4.34
CA PRO A 67 -6.79 0.90 3.68
C PRO A 67 -6.81 1.58 2.32
N ASP A 68 -5.65 1.89 1.79
CA ASP A 68 -5.60 2.49 0.46
C ASP A 68 -6.03 1.50 -0.62
N PHE A 69 -5.60 0.23 -0.49
CA PHE A 69 -5.89 -0.80 -1.49
C PHE A 69 -6.15 -2.14 -0.85
N ILE A 70 -6.92 -2.97 -1.57
CA ILE A 70 -7.03 -4.39 -1.31
C ILE A 70 -6.56 -5.11 -2.57
N LEU A 71 -5.63 -6.05 -2.40
CA LEU A 71 -5.16 -6.90 -3.48
C LEU A 71 -5.73 -8.29 -3.30
N PHE A 72 -6.21 -8.88 -4.38
CA PHE A 72 -6.72 -10.25 -4.39
C PHE A 72 -5.87 -11.10 -5.32
N LYS A 73 -5.49 -12.30 -4.89
CA LYS A 73 -4.91 -13.26 -5.82
C LYS A 73 -5.91 -13.60 -6.91
N LYS A 74 -5.40 -13.90 -8.10
CA LYS A 74 -6.26 -14.20 -9.27
C LYS A 74 -7.17 -15.41 -9.03
N ASP A 75 -6.73 -16.38 -8.22
CA ASP A 75 -7.54 -17.54 -7.84
C ASP A 75 -8.51 -17.26 -6.70
N LYS A 76 -8.53 -16.02 -6.20
CA LYS A 76 -9.40 -15.55 -5.11
C LYS A 76 -9.16 -16.26 -3.77
N SER A 77 -8.00 -16.89 -3.59
CA SER A 77 -7.67 -17.65 -2.38
C SER A 77 -7.13 -16.78 -1.25
N SER A 78 -6.60 -15.59 -1.56
CA SER A 78 -5.98 -14.71 -0.57
C SER A 78 -6.22 -13.26 -0.90
N LEU A 79 -6.24 -12.45 0.14
CA LEU A 79 -6.29 -10.99 -0.01
C LEU A 79 -5.20 -10.35 0.82
N TYR A 80 -4.79 -9.15 0.40
CA TYR A 80 -3.77 -8.35 1.05
C TYR A 80 -4.30 -6.92 1.22
N LEU A 81 -4.21 -6.42 2.44
CA LEU A 81 -4.65 -5.08 2.77
C LEU A 81 -3.42 -4.19 2.76
N VAL A 82 -3.45 -3.10 2.00
CA VAL A 82 -2.24 -2.33 1.73
C VAL A 82 -2.43 -0.86 2.08
N GLU A 83 -1.53 -0.35 2.90
CA GLU A 83 -1.36 1.08 3.15
C GLU A 83 -0.17 1.57 2.37
N VAL A 84 -0.31 2.67 1.65
CA VAL A 84 0.72 3.26 0.81
C VAL A 84 1.22 4.55 1.44
N LYS A 85 2.54 4.66 1.59
CA LYS A 85 3.18 5.84 2.16
C LYS A 85 4.36 6.30 1.32
N TYR A 86 4.63 7.59 1.35
CA TYR A 86 5.85 8.17 0.79
C TYR A 86 6.70 8.76 1.90
N ARG A 87 8.00 8.49 1.85
CA ARG A 87 8.97 9.14 2.73
C ARG A 87 10.20 9.49 1.93
N HIS A 88 10.73 10.69 2.17
CA HIS A 88 11.94 11.13 1.48
C HIS A 88 13.15 10.31 1.89
N GLU A 89 13.18 9.89 3.14
CA GLU A 89 14.26 9.06 3.69
C GLU A 89 13.71 7.79 4.30
N LEU A 90 14.50 6.71 4.20
CA LEU A 90 14.17 5.44 4.84
C LEU A 90 14.73 5.48 6.27
N ASP A 91 13.90 5.92 7.21
CA ASP A 91 14.23 5.94 8.64
C ASP A 91 13.60 4.70 9.29
N PRO A 92 14.41 3.72 9.74
CA PRO A 92 13.87 2.47 10.29
C PRO A 92 12.97 2.68 11.50
N GLU A 93 13.29 3.62 12.39
CA GLU A 93 12.46 3.90 13.57
C GLU A 93 11.09 4.45 13.16
N ARG A 94 11.08 5.37 12.22
CA ARG A 94 9.84 5.97 11.73
C ARG A 94 8.98 4.94 11.00
N VAL A 95 9.59 4.08 10.19
CA VAL A 95 8.89 3.01 9.48
C VAL A 95 8.26 2.05 10.48
N ARG A 96 8.98 1.71 11.55
CA ARG A 96 8.45 0.86 12.61
C ARG A 96 7.25 1.50 13.32
N GLU A 97 7.33 2.79 13.62
CA GLU A 97 6.20 3.53 14.21
C GLU A 97 4.97 3.49 13.32
N ILE A 98 5.15 3.69 12.01
CA ILE A 98 4.07 3.59 11.04
C ILE A 98 3.45 2.19 11.08
N ALA A 99 4.29 1.15 11.05
CA ALA A 99 3.82 -0.22 11.10
C ALA A 99 3.05 -0.53 12.38
N GLU A 100 3.52 -0.04 13.52
CA GLU A 100 2.83 -0.21 14.80
C GLU A 100 1.45 0.46 14.79
N GLU A 101 1.34 1.65 14.22
CA GLU A 101 0.06 2.34 14.09
C GLU A 101 -0.92 1.56 13.20
N GLU A 102 -0.43 1.05 12.06
CA GLU A 102 -1.27 0.28 11.15
C GLU A 102 -1.74 -1.03 11.80
N LEU A 103 -0.89 -1.69 12.59
CA LEU A 103 -1.25 -2.93 13.29
C LEU A 103 -2.38 -2.75 14.30
N LYS A 104 -2.61 -1.54 14.81
CA LYS A 104 -3.75 -1.27 15.69
C LYS A 104 -5.07 -1.47 14.96
N GLN A 105 -5.05 -1.39 13.64
CA GLN A 105 -6.25 -1.52 12.82
C GLN A 105 -6.44 -2.94 12.30
N SER A 106 -5.37 -3.64 11.92
CA SER A 106 -5.46 -5.02 11.47
C SER A 106 -4.09 -5.72 11.52
N ASP A 107 -4.10 -6.99 11.93
CA ASP A 107 -2.91 -7.84 11.90
C ASP A 107 -2.49 -8.23 10.49
N HIS A 108 -3.33 -7.98 9.49
CA HIS A 108 -3.12 -8.42 8.12
C HIS A 108 -2.68 -7.31 7.18
N ILE A 109 -2.34 -6.15 7.74
CA ILE A 109 -1.97 -4.99 6.92
C ILE A 109 -0.53 -5.09 6.42
N TRP A 110 -0.35 -4.69 5.16
CA TRP A 110 0.94 -4.54 4.51
C TRP A 110 1.23 -3.06 4.33
N LEU A 111 2.49 -2.69 4.44
CA LEU A 111 2.96 -1.34 4.16
C LEU A 111 3.74 -1.33 2.86
N PHE A 112 3.30 -0.49 1.91
CA PHE A 112 4.07 -0.15 0.72
C PHE A 112 4.66 1.23 0.94
N LEU A 113 5.98 1.30 0.93
CA LEU A 113 6.71 2.54 1.15
C LEU A 113 7.48 2.92 -0.11
N ALA A 114 7.25 4.12 -0.62
CA ALA A 114 8.02 4.68 -1.71
C ALA A 114 9.00 5.72 -1.17
N THR A 115 10.23 5.65 -1.65
CA THR A 115 11.27 6.66 -1.40
C THR A 115 11.89 7.03 -2.74
N PRO A 116 12.68 8.13 -2.80
CA PRO A 116 13.41 8.43 -4.03
C PRO A 116 14.40 7.34 -4.46
N ASN A 117 14.78 6.46 -3.56
CA ASN A 117 15.78 5.42 -3.80
C ASN A 117 15.18 4.05 -4.10
N GLY A 118 13.87 3.88 -3.97
CA GLY A 118 13.23 2.60 -4.26
C GLY A 118 11.91 2.41 -3.59
N PHE A 119 11.33 1.25 -3.85
CA PHE A 119 10.06 0.80 -3.27
C PHE A 119 10.31 -0.33 -2.29
N PHE A 120 9.52 -0.34 -1.22
CA PHE A 120 9.60 -1.33 -0.15
C PHE A 120 8.22 -1.87 0.15
N PHE A 121 8.12 -3.15 0.51
CA PHE A 121 6.83 -3.77 0.74
C PHE A 121 6.96 -4.93 1.71
N SER A 122 6.32 -4.83 2.88
CA SER A 122 6.34 -5.88 3.91
C SER A 122 5.04 -5.86 4.71
N GLN A 123 4.76 -6.99 5.34
CA GLN A 123 3.72 -7.03 6.37
C GLN A 123 4.15 -6.17 7.55
N CYS A 124 3.21 -5.38 8.08
CA CYS A 124 3.53 -4.52 9.22
C CYS A 124 4.01 -5.32 10.43
N LYS A 125 3.44 -6.50 10.69
CA LYS A 125 3.90 -7.36 11.78
C LYS A 125 5.35 -7.81 11.62
N ASP A 126 5.80 -8.02 10.38
CA ASP A 126 7.20 -8.39 10.12
C ASP A 126 8.13 -7.19 10.30
N ILE A 127 7.68 -6.00 9.92
CA ILE A 127 8.45 -4.77 10.15
C ILE A 127 8.68 -4.56 11.65
N VAL A 128 7.65 -4.73 12.45
CA VAL A 128 7.77 -4.56 13.91
C VAL A 128 8.67 -5.64 14.50
N ARG A 129 8.52 -6.88 14.04
CA ARG A 129 9.30 -8.02 14.55
C ARG A 129 10.79 -7.91 14.19
N THR A 130 11.10 -7.51 12.95
CA THR A 130 12.49 -7.49 12.45
C THR A 130 13.15 -6.13 12.53
N GLY A 131 12.38 -5.06 12.65
CA GLY A 131 12.88 -3.69 12.63
C GLY A 131 13.21 -3.15 11.25
N ALA A 132 12.82 -3.87 10.18
CA ALA A 132 13.15 -3.47 8.81
C ALA A 132 12.01 -3.78 7.84
N ILE A 133 11.82 -2.90 6.85
CA ILE A 133 10.95 -3.15 5.71
C ILE A 133 11.82 -3.66 4.55
N GLN A 134 11.33 -4.67 3.84
CA GLN A 134 12.08 -5.29 2.75
C GLN A 134 11.85 -4.57 1.43
N PRO A 135 12.84 -4.55 0.53
CA PRO A 135 12.62 -4.04 -0.83
C PRO A 135 11.48 -4.79 -1.50
N LEU A 136 10.78 -4.10 -2.40
CA LEU A 136 9.70 -4.70 -3.19
C LEU A 136 10.24 -5.89 -3.99
N SER A 137 9.71 -7.09 -3.68
CA SER A 137 10.19 -8.31 -4.29
C SER A 137 9.87 -8.37 -5.79
N PRO A 138 10.78 -8.96 -6.61
CA PRO A 138 10.48 -9.24 -8.01
C PRO A 138 9.28 -10.14 -8.22
N GLU A 139 8.88 -10.89 -7.20
CA GLU A 139 7.66 -11.71 -7.25
C GLU A 139 6.40 -10.85 -7.38
N TRP A 140 6.42 -9.65 -6.82
CA TRP A 140 5.33 -8.70 -6.93
C TRP A 140 5.43 -7.86 -8.20
N VAL A 141 6.59 -7.26 -8.42
CA VAL A 141 6.84 -6.37 -9.57
C VAL A 141 8.26 -6.59 -10.06
N SER A 142 8.41 -6.84 -11.36
CA SER A 142 9.74 -7.06 -11.95
C SER A 142 10.64 -5.84 -11.74
N PRO A 143 11.97 -6.05 -11.62
CA PRO A 143 12.91 -4.95 -11.42
C PRO A 143 12.83 -3.89 -12.53
N GLU A 144 12.60 -4.31 -13.76
CA GLU A 144 12.49 -3.42 -14.92
C GLU A 144 11.30 -2.48 -14.77
N ILE A 145 10.15 -3.01 -14.39
CA ILE A 145 8.94 -2.20 -14.17
C ILE A 145 9.14 -1.29 -12.96
N GLN A 146 9.76 -1.79 -11.89
CA GLN A 146 10.07 -0.95 -10.73
C GLN A 146 10.94 0.25 -11.12
N ARG A 147 11.98 0.03 -11.92
CA ARG A 147 12.85 1.12 -12.37
C ARG A 147 12.10 2.18 -13.17
N GLY A 148 11.20 1.74 -14.05
CA GLY A 148 10.37 2.66 -14.82
C GLY A 148 9.51 3.55 -13.95
N TYR A 149 8.82 2.96 -12.98
CA TYR A 149 7.96 3.72 -12.08
C TYR A 149 8.75 4.57 -11.08
N LEU A 150 9.92 4.11 -10.66
CA LEU A 150 10.80 4.93 -9.82
C LEU A 150 11.28 6.17 -10.57
N GLY A 151 11.57 6.04 -11.86
CA GLY A 151 11.89 7.17 -12.72
C GLY A 151 10.77 8.19 -12.78
N LEU A 152 9.53 7.72 -12.95
CA LEU A 152 8.35 8.58 -12.92
C LEU A 152 8.19 9.28 -11.59
N LEU A 153 8.38 8.57 -10.48
CA LEU A 153 8.31 9.16 -9.15
C LEU A 153 9.28 10.33 -9.02
N LYS A 154 10.51 10.15 -9.49
CA LYS A 154 11.53 11.21 -9.43
C LYS A 154 11.19 12.43 -10.28
N GLU A 155 10.45 12.24 -11.38
CA GLU A 155 10.00 13.36 -12.22
C GLU A 155 8.95 14.22 -11.52
N PHE A 156 8.05 13.61 -10.74
CA PHE A 156 6.93 14.31 -10.13
C PHE A 156 7.19 14.73 -8.69
N ILE A 157 8.14 14.14 -8.01
CA ILE A 157 8.46 14.46 -6.62
C ILE A 157 9.90 14.93 -6.52
N HIS A 158 10.05 16.21 -6.19
CA HIS A 158 11.34 16.85 -6.01
C HIS A 158 11.60 17.15 -4.54
#